data_d61591302b2a0c6162a87d45914c5568
#
_entry.id   d61591302b2a0c6162a87d45914c5568
#
_cell.length_a   1.000
_cell.length_b   1.000
_cell.length_c   1.000
_cell.angle_alpha   90.00
_cell.angle_beta   90.00
_cell.angle_gamma   90.00
#
_symmetry.space_group_name_H-M   'P 1'
#
loop_
_entity.id
_entity.type
_entity.pdbx_description
1 polymer ?
#
loop_
_entity_poly.entity_id
_entity_poly.type
_entity_poly.pdbx_seq_one_letter_code
_entity_poly.pdbx_strand_id
1 'polypeptide(L)'
;TYDSADLGGSTPVKAHATVVVGEVTEITFEIGKLSTLDIDSVDALCVAVPNFDFNLLGSKLLGTVPNYYKYDQDLATNGSGLRALTDMEWDEYVVAPLDATYDLIGSNPLLDFSLEPNTDQDLQLVVQARNRPTVMVTVKDSVTGLAMTDADVNFDRDSGGYDVTKTTGVGSFTQTDWSGGTGTASWTEGSDEYFSNNGNVNHAATPGLVRLRNSGATSTTPGHTVSSTFDTGTVSNFYDLTWTPTSQHASTGTDSLKFQIASNNDNATWNFVGPDNTSGTYYTTSDFDISNHNGSRYLRYKAYLSTDNTGFTPTLTDVSFTYASGCTPSGQVQFSGLATGDYTLTVQKSGYNDSIQTVTVGSGTWQHIEVSMEQ
;
A
#
# COMPACT_ATOMS: atom_id res chain seq x y z
N THR A 1 -31.85 4.76 28.03
CA THR A 1 -31.28 4.36 29.33
C THR A 1 -29.84 4.86 29.34
N TYR A 2 -29.54 5.72 30.31
CA TYR A 2 -28.18 6.25 30.47
C TYR A 2 -27.24 5.13 30.90
N ASP A 3 -26.19 4.88 30.16
CA ASP A 3 -25.16 3.90 30.46
C ASP A 3 -23.89 4.60 30.96
N SER A 4 -23.34 4.14 32.08
CA SER A 4 -22.13 4.71 32.66
C SER A 4 -20.87 4.39 31.85
N ALA A 5 -20.93 3.41 30.95
CA ALA A 5 -19.84 3.09 30.02
C ALA A 5 -19.66 4.17 28.95
N ASP A 6 -20.71 4.98 28.67
CA ASP A 6 -20.64 6.04 27.67
C ASP A 6 -19.87 7.28 28.12
N LEU A 7 -19.32 7.29 29.32
CA LEU A 7 -18.58 8.44 29.86
C LEU A 7 -17.10 8.43 29.55
N GLY A 8 -16.62 7.54 28.72
CA GLY A 8 -15.21 7.47 28.31
C GLY A 8 -14.22 7.41 29.48
N GLY A 9 -13.29 6.51 29.43
CA GLY A 9 -12.24 6.39 30.42
C GLY A 9 -12.40 5.24 31.40
N SER A 10 -11.30 4.84 31.99
CA SER A 10 -11.12 3.63 32.78
C SER A 10 -11.93 3.54 34.07
N THR A 11 -12.61 4.60 34.44
CA THR A 11 -13.54 4.59 35.60
C THR A 11 -14.54 5.72 35.40
N PRO A 12 -15.77 5.44 34.91
CA PRO A 12 -16.80 6.47 34.85
C PRO A 12 -17.16 6.90 36.26
N VAL A 13 -16.67 8.05 36.65
CA VAL A 13 -17.09 8.68 37.91
C VAL A 13 -18.47 9.26 37.63
N LYS A 14 -19.54 8.52 37.99
CA LYS A 14 -20.85 9.13 38.11
C LYS A 14 -20.73 10.20 39.20
N ALA A 15 -20.84 11.45 38.80
CA ALA A 15 -21.04 12.52 39.74
C ALA A 15 -22.36 12.19 40.51
N HIS A 16 -22.26 11.81 41.76
CA HIS A 16 -23.44 11.65 42.60
C HIS A 16 -24.06 13.03 42.79
N ALA A 17 -25.36 13.14 42.51
CA ALA A 17 -26.10 14.33 42.87
C ALA A 17 -26.05 14.51 44.39
N THR A 18 -25.50 15.62 44.84
CA THR A 18 -25.59 15.98 46.25
C THR A 18 -26.90 16.73 46.45
N VAL A 19 -27.86 16.08 47.13
CA VAL A 19 -29.14 16.70 47.46
C VAL A 19 -28.96 17.53 48.73
N VAL A 20 -29.16 18.85 48.60
CA VAL A 20 -29.11 19.79 49.73
C VAL A 20 -30.54 20.09 50.19
N VAL A 21 -30.79 20.02 51.50
CA VAL A 21 -32.12 20.27 52.05
C VAL A 21 -32.56 21.69 51.78
N GLY A 22 -33.71 21.84 51.12
CA GLY A 22 -34.30 23.16 50.77
C GLY A 22 -33.82 23.75 49.44
N GLU A 23 -32.97 23.04 48.67
CA GLU A 23 -32.54 23.50 47.33
C GLU A 23 -33.03 22.52 46.26
N VAL A 24 -33.16 23.05 45.02
CA VAL A 24 -33.40 22.24 43.81
C VAL A 24 -32.05 21.79 43.28
N THR A 25 -31.84 20.48 43.18
CA THR A 25 -30.65 19.90 42.55
C THR A 25 -30.95 19.67 41.07
N GLU A 26 -30.28 20.40 40.21
CA GLU A 26 -30.36 20.23 38.77
C GLU A 26 -29.17 19.36 38.31
N ILE A 27 -29.45 18.37 37.45
CA ILE A 27 -28.46 17.50 36.87
C ILE A 27 -28.67 17.52 35.34
N THR A 28 -27.65 17.89 34.60
CA THR A 28 -27.65 17.85 33.14
C THR A 28 -27.02 16.55 32.69
N PHE A 29 -27.70 15.81 31.84
CA PHE A 29 -27.17 14.65 31.14
C PHE A 29 -27.00 14.99 29.65
N GLU A 30 -25.80 14.80 29.14
CA GLU A 30 -25.55 14.84 27.71
C GLU A 30 -25.67 13.43 27.14
N ILE A 31 -26.53 13.26 26.13
CA ILE A 31 -26.76 11.97 25.48
C ILE A 31 -26.28 12.12 24.03
N GLY A 32 -25.26 11.35 23.68
CA GLY A 32 -24.78 11.24 22.31
C GLY A 32 -25.85 10.63 21.40
N LYS A 33 -26.01 11.15 20.20
CA LYS A 33 -26.83 10.53 19.17
C LYS A 33 -26.04 9.42 18.47
N LEU A 34 -26.73 8.33 18.11
CA LEU A 34 -26.11 7.21 17.40
C LEU A 34 -25.68 7.63 15.98
N SER A 35 -24.72 6.91 15.45
CA SER A 35 -24.04 7.17 14.19
C SER A 35 -24.22 6.00 13.23
N THR A 36 -23.89 6.22 11.96
CA THR A 36 -23.73 5.18 10.95
C THR A 36 -22.25 5.00 10.62
N LEU A 37 -21.85 3.77 10.34
CA LEU A 37 -20.52 3.43 9.85
C LEU A 37 -20.68 2.59 8.57
N ASP A 38 -20.28 3.17 7.44
CA ASP A 38 -20.29 2.49 6.15
C ASP A 38 -18.88 1.99 5.84
N ILE A 39 -18.73 0.67 5.72
CA ILE A 39 -17.45 0.00 5.54
C ILE A 39 -17.38 -0.53 4.12
N ASP A 40 -16.28 -0.25 3.44
CA ASP A 40 -15.94 -0.88 2.16
C ASP A 40 -14.58 -1.60 2.24
N SER A 41 -14.48 -2.78 1.60
CA SER A 41 -13.24 -3.53 1.43
C SER A 41 -12.81 -3.52 -0.02
N VAL A 42 -11.59 -3.04 -0.27
CA VAL A 42 -11.00 -2.92 -1.60
C VAL A 42 -9.55 -3.42 -1.58
N ASP A 43 -9.00 -3.74 -2.74
CA ASP A 43 -7.56 -3.92 -2.89
C ASP A 43 -6.84 -2.57 -3.12
N ALA A 44 -5.52 -2.59 -3.20
CA ALA A 44 -4.70 -1.39 -3.46
C ALA A 44 -4.99 -0.72 -4.82
N LEU A 45 -5.70 -1.40 -5.71
CA LEU A 45 -6.13 -0.90 -7.02
C LEU A 45 -7.59 -0.41 -7.02
N CYS A 46 -8.20 -0.22 -5.85
CA CYS A 46 -9.60 0.18 -5.66
C CYS A 46 -10.62 -0.83 -6.21
N VAL A 47 -10.24 -2.07 -6.43
CA VAL A 47 -11.18 -3.13 -6.82
C VAL A 47 -11.84 -3.69 -5.57
N ALA A 48 -13.17 -3.73 -5.57
CA ALA A 48 -13.93 -4.25 -4.43
C ALA A 48 -13.54 -5.71 -4.12
N VAL A 49 -13.25 -5.99 -2.85
CA VAL A 49 -12.96 -7.33 -2.36
C VAL A 49 -14.17 -7.84 -1.59
N PRO A 50 -14.92 -8.82 -2.15
CA PRO A 50 -16.14 -9.31 -1.54
C PRO A 50 -15.88 -10.21 -0.34
N ASN A 51 -16.81 -10.19 0.61
CA ASN A 51 -16.88 -11.10 1.75
C ASN A 51 -15.61 -11.11 2.62
N PHE A 52 -15.00 -9.96 2.83
CA PHE A 52 -13.85 -9.82 3.73
C PHE A 52 -14.31 -9.91 5.20
N ASP A 53 -13.76 -10.88 5.94
CA ASP A 53 -14.07 -11.14 7.34
C ASP A 53 -13.14 -10.35 8.25
N PHE A 54 -13.71 -9.66 9.24
CA PHE A 54 -12.97 -8.87 10.22
C PHE A 54 -13.68 -8.79 11.57
N ASN A 55 -12.94 -8.55 12.63
CA ASN A 55 -13.47 -8.18 13.94
C ASN A 55 -13.47 -6.65 14.06
N LEU A 56 -14.56 -6.09 14.57
CA LEU A 56 -14.68 -4.68 14.97
C LEU A 56 -14.85 -4.62 16.47
N LEU A 57 -13.88 -4.01 17.17
CA LEU A 57 -13.81 -3.94 18.62
C LEU A 57 -13.84 -2.48 19.07
N GLY A 58 -14.80 -2.13 19.93
CA GLY A 58 -14.86 -0.82 20.59
C GLY A 58 -14.03 -0.78 21.87
N SER A 59 -13.60 0.39 22.29
CA SER A 59 -12.76 0.59 23.48
C SER A 59 -13.53 0.55 24.79
N LYS A 60 -14.84 0.81 24.78
CA LYS A 60 -15.69 0.88 25.98
C LYS A 60 -15.89 -0.47 26.64
N LEU A 61 -15.71 -0.52 27.96
CA LEU A 61 -15.82 -1.73 28.77
C LEU A 61 -17.11 -1.76 29.58
N LEU A 62 -17.79 -2.90 29.60
CA LEU A 62 -18.88 -3.23 30.54
C LEU A 62 -18.37 -3.89 31.83
N GLY A 63 -17.17 -4.45 31.78
CA GLY A 63 -16.52 -5.10 32.92
C GLY A 63 -15.02 -5.26 32.71
N THR A 64 -14.26 -5.39 33.80
CA THR A 64 -12.79 -5.37 33.76
C THR A 64 -12.11 -6.65 34.22
N VAL A 65 -12.87 -7.67 34.71
CA VAL A 65 -12.28 -8.94 35.15
C VAL A 65 -13.22 -10.10 34.83
N PRO A 66 -13.02 -10.79 33.68
CA PRO A 66 -12.23 -10.37 32.51
C PRO A 66 -12.80 -9.11 31.85
N ASN A 67 -12.04 -8.50 30.92
CA ASN A 67 -12.55 -7.39 30.13
C ASN A 67 -13.73 -7.85 29.27
N TYR A 68 -14.87 -7.16 29.42
CA TYR A 68 -16.03 -7.31 28.54
C TYR A 68 -16.22 -6.00 27.79
N TYR A 69 -15.98 -6.03 26.50
CA TYR A 69 -16.18 -4.87 25.62
C TYR A 69 -17.66 -4.66 25.34
N LYS A 70 -18.07 -3.42 25.26
CA LYS A 70 -19.46 -3.06 24.93
C LYS A 70 -19.81 -3.43 23.49
N TYR A 71 -18.84 -3.26 22.59
CA TYR A 71 -18.93 -3.66 21.19
C TYR A 71 -17.74 -4.56 20.84
N ASP A 72 -18.02 -5.77 20.43
CA ASP A 72 -17.06 -6.79 19.99
C ASP A 72 -17.80 -7.71 19.01
N GLN A 73 -17.61 -7.52 17.73
CA GLN A 73 -18.36 -8.23 16.70
C GLN A 73 -17.47 -8.72 15.57
N ASP A 74 -17.64 -9.99 15.23
CA ASP A 74 -17.13 -10.56 13.99
C ASP A 74 -18.09 -10.23 12.86
N LEU A 75 -17.58 -9.56 11.82
CA LEU A 75 -18.35 -9.00 10.73
C LEU A 75 -17.76 -9.45 9.39
N ALA A 76 -18.55 -9.33 8.34
CA ALA A 76 -18.09 -9.51 6.95
C ALA A 76 -18.68 -8.41 6.06
N THR A 77 -17.92 -7.99 5.05
CA THR A 77 -18.47 -7.24 3.93
C THR A 77 -19.30 -8.18 3.04
N ASN A 78 -20.22 -7.64 2.27
CA ASN A 78 -21.08 -8.42 1.38
C ASN A 78 -20.40 -8.79 0.05
N GLY A 79 -21.13 -9.41 -0.87
CA GLY A 79 -20.65 -9.78 -2.21
C GLY A 79 -20.21 -8.61 -3.11
N SER A 80 -20.43 -7.36 -2.67
CA SER A 80 -19.95 -6.14 -3.33
C SER A 80 -18.85 -5.43 -2.54
N GLY A 81 -18.33 -6.06 -1.48
CA GLY A 81 -17.31 -5.45 -0.62
C GLY A 81 -17.85 -4.42 0.37
N LEU A 82 -19.16 -4.37 0.64
CA LEU A 82 -19.79 -3.31 1.45
C LEU A 82 -20.40 -3.88 2.74
N ARG A 83 -20.35 -3.09 3.83
CA ARG A 83 -21.03 -3.34 5.08
C ARG A 83 -21.49 -2.04 5.71
N ALA A 84 -22.81 -1.87 5.88
CA ALA A 84 -23.39 -0.74 6.62
C ALA A 84 -23.74 -1.18 8.06
N LEU A 85 -23.37 -0.36 9.04
CA LEU A 85 -23.69 -0.52 10.44
C LEU A 85 -24.47 0.72 10.91
N THR A 86 -25.68 0.52 11.37
CA THR A 86 -26.53 1.60 11.92
C THR A 86 -26.58 1.50 13.44
N ASP A 87 -26.99 2.59 14.08
CA ASP A 87 -27.16 2.65 15.52
C ASP A 87 -25.85 2.40 16.31
N MET A 88 -24.72 2.81 15.71
CA MET A 88 -23.41 2.73 16.33
C MET A 88 -23.25 3.82 17.40
N GLU A 89 -22.68 3.47 18.53
CA GLU A 89 -22.29 4.44 19.52
C GLU A 89 -20.93 5.08 19.17
N TRP A 90 -20.76 6.33 19.60
CA TRP A 90 -19.45 6.97 19.54
C TRP A 90 -18.45 6.18 20.40
N ASP A 91 -17.31 5.85 19.85
CA ASP A 91 -16.26 5.06 20.51
C ASP A 91 -14.97 5.16 19.67
N GLU A 92 -13.89 4.66 20.23
CA GLU A 92 -12.67 4.36 19.47
C GLU A 92 -12.72 2.89 19.07
N TYR A 93 -12.62 2.63 17.76
CA TYR A 93 -12.77 1.30 17.19
C TYR A 93 -11.48 0.80 16.59
N VAL A 94 -11.22 -0.49 16.82
CA VAL A 94 -10.10 -1.25 16.25
C VAL A 94 -10.63 -2.29 15.27
N VAL A 95 -9.95 -2.47 14.14
CA VAL A 95 -10.25 -3.52 13.17
C VAL A 95 -9.12 -4.54 13.13
N ALA A 96 -9.48 -5.83 13.23
CA ALA A 96 -8.55 -6.94 13.05
C ALA A 96 -9.04 -7.89 11.94
N PRO A 97 -8.20 -8.28 10.95
CA PRO A 97 -8.60 -9.19 9.89
C PRO A 97 -8.75 -10.62 10.40
N LEU A 98 -9.93 -11.20 10.21
CA LEU A 98 -10.23 -12.61 10.48
C LEU A 98 -10.15 -13.47 9.21
N ASP A 99 -10.18 -12.85 8.03
CA ASP A 99 -10.26 -13.49 6.74
C ASP A 99 -9.15 -14.55 6.53
N ALA A 100 -9.53 -15.67 5.89
CA ALA A 100 -8.60 -16.76 5.59
C ALA A 100 -7.78 -16.50 4.31
N THR A 101 -8.24 -15.60 3.45
CA THR A 101 -7.71 -15.34 2.11
C THR A 101 -6.99 -14.00 2.01
N TYR A 102 -7.45 -13.01 2.80
CA TYR A 102 -6.94 -11.64 2.76
C TYR A 102 -6.38 -11.18 4.10
N ASP A 103 -5.45 -10.26 4.07
CA ASP A 103 -4.96 -9.48 5.20
C ASP A 103 -5.19 -7.99 4.97
N LEU A 104 -5.44 -7.25 6.05
CA LEU A 104 -5.55 -5.81 6.04
C LEU A 104 -4.16 -5.19 5.87
N ILE A 105 -4.01 -4.29 4.91
CA ILE A 105 -2.76 -3.58 4.59
C ILE A 105 -2.84 -2.09 4.83
N GLY A 106 -4.05 -1.59 5.09
CA GLY A 106 -4.29 -0.20 5.41
C GLY A 106 -5.77 0.12 5.53
N SER A 107 -6.05 1.36 5.92
CA SER A 107 -7.40 1.87 6.10
C SER A 107 -7.47 3.38 5.90
N ASN A 108 -8.66 3.87 5.64
CA ASN A 108 -8.98 5.30 5.65
C ASN A 108 -10.37 5.48 6.30
N PRO A 109 -10.47 6.18 7.45
CA PRO A 109 -9.41 6.76 8.25
C PRO A 109 -8.40 5.74 8.79
N LEU A 110 -7.31 6.22 9.39
CA LEU A 110 -6.31 5.37 10.04
C LEU A 110 -6.93 4.56 11.18
N LEU A 111 -6.47 3.34 11.36
CA LEU A 111 -6.74 2.57 12.58
C LEU A 111 -5.79 3.04 13.71
N ASP A 112 -6.17 3.13 14.97
CA ASP A 112 -7.53 2.97 15.44
C ASP A 112 -8.32 4.26 15.14
N PHE A 113 -9.60 4.18 14.84
CA PHE A 113 -10.38 5.36 14.45
C PHE A 113 -11.46 5.70 15.47
N SER A 114 -11.74 7.00 15.63
CA SER A 114 -12.84 7.50 16.45
C SER A 114 -14.09 7.68 15.60
N LEU A 115 -15.21 7.13 16.06
CA LEU A 115 -16.54 7.41 15.54
C LEU A 115 -17.20 8.46 16.42
N GLU A 116 -17.43 9.66 15.86
CA GLU A 116 -18.05 10.76 16.58
C GLU A 116 -19.58 10.61 16.69
N PRO A 117 -20.24 11.23 17.70
CA PRO A 117 -21.69 11.18 17.82
C PRO A 117 -22.40 11.85 16.65
N ASN A 118 -23.51 11.27 16.20
CA ASN A 118 -24.35 11.83 15.14
C ASN A 118 -23.61 12.09 13.83
N THR A 119 -22.77 11.17 13.43
CA THR A 119 -22.02 11.19 12.17
C THR A 119 -22.42 10.03 11.27
N ASP A 120 -22.31 10.24 9.98
CA ASP A 120 -22.25 9.20 8.97
C ASP A 120 -20.78 9.15 8.53
N GLN A 121 -20.08 8.04 8.82
CA GLN A 121 -18.65 7.89 8.59
C GLN A 121 -18.39 6.73 7.65
N ASP A 122 -17.52 6.97 6.67
CA ASP A 122 -16.97 5.93 5.82
C ASP A 122 -15.70 5.35 6.43
N LEU A 123 -15.53 4.03 6.32
CA LEU A 123 -14.31 3.30 6.66
C LEU A 123 -13.91 2.42 5.49
N GLN A 124 -12.88 2.80 4.78
CA GLN A 124 -12.29 1.97 3.74
C GLN A 124 -11.23 1.04 4.33
N LEU A 125 -11.37 -0.25 4.10
CA LEU A 125 -10.40 -1.28 4.43
C LEU A 125 -9.66 -1.70 3.17
N VAL A 126 -8.36 -1.43 3.11
CA VAL A 126 -7.52 -1.85 1.98
C VAL A 126 -6.89 -3.19 2.31
N VAL A 127 -7.14 -4.18 1.47
CA VAL A 127 -6.77 -5.57 1.72
C VAL A 127 -5.92 -6.15 0.59
N GLN A 128 -5.16 -7.17 0.91
CA GLN A 128 -4.31 -7.89 -0.05
C GLN A 128 -4.36 -9.38 0.23
N ALA A 129 -4.03 -10.21 -0.75
CA ALA A 129 -3.92 -11.66 -0.57
C ALA A 129 -3.04 -12.02 0.63
N ARG A 130 -3.55 -12.89 1.49
CA ARG A 130 -2.93 -13.28 2.76
C ARG A 130 -1.57 -13.93 2.55
N ASN A 131 -0.55 -13.37 3.19
CA ASN A 131 0.82 -13.91 3.20
C ASN A 131 1.45 -13.69 4.59
N ARG A 132 0.91 -14.34 5.62
CA ARG A 132 1.37 -14.23 7.02
C ARG A 132 2.64 -15.00 7.31
N PRO A 133 3.48 -14.54 8.24
CA PRO A 133 3.30 -13.38 9.13
C PRO A 133 3.31 -12.04 8.38
N THR A 134 2.46 -11.12 8.84
CA THR A 134 2.28 -9.79 8.26
C THR A 134 2.35 -8.72 9.35
N VAL A 135 3.05 -7.64 9.07
CA VAL A 135 3.11 -6.43 9.92
C VAL A 135 2.63 -5.24 9.11
N MET A 136 1.59 -4.58 9.56
CA MET A 136 1.13 -3.28 9.07
C MET A 136 1.67 -2.19 9.97
N VAL A 137 2.32 -1.19 9.41
CA VAL A 137 2.87 -0.03 10.14
C VAL A 137 2.10 1.22 9.75
N THR A 138 1.58 1.92 10.74
CA THR A 138 0.97 3.25 10.58
C THR A 138 1.91 4.31 11.15
N VAL A 139 2.22 5.33 10.39
CA VAL A 139 3.07 6.45 10.80
C VAL A 139 2.23 7.71 10.92
N LYS A 140 2.25 8.33 12.09
CA LYS A 140 1.48 9.54 12.44
C LYS A 140 2.42 10.65 12.91
N ASP A 141 2.01 11.88 12.69
CA ASP A 141 2.60 13.04 13.38
C ASP A 141 2.13 13.05 14.84
N SER A 142 3.06 13.13 15.79
CA SER A 142 2.77 13.00 17.24
C SER A 142 1.92 14.15 17.79
N VAL A 143 1.91 15.31 17.14
CA VAL A 143 1.18 16.51 17.58
C VAL A 143 -0.22 16.55 17.01
N THR A 144 -0.35 16.25 15.72
CA THR A 144 -1.63 16.37 15.00
C THR A 144 -2.41 15.06 14.92
N GLY A 145 -1.75 13.91 15.13
CA GLY A 145 -2.32 12.57 14.93
C GLY A 145 -2.60 12.22 13.47
N LEU A 146 -2.24 13.10 12.52
CA LEU A 146 -2.50 12.88 11.09
C LEU A 146 -1.52 11.88 10.48
N ALA A 147 -2.00 11.16 9.47
CA ALA A 147 -1.21 10.25 8.66
C ALA A 147 0.01 10.97 8.05
N MET A 148 1.16 10.33 8.13
CA MET A 148 2.41 10.88 7.59
C MET A 148 2.81 10.12 6.32
N THR A 149 2.63 10.76 5.16
CA THR A 149 3.12 10.25 3.87
C THR A 149 4.61 10.56 3.67
N ASP A 150 5.26 9.89 2.74
CA ASP A 150 6.70 10.00 2.44
C ASP A 150 7.60 9.79 3.67
N ALA A 151 7.22 8.94 4.58
CA ALA A 151 8.10 8.47 5.63
C ALA A 151 8.69 7.13 5.20
N ASP A 152 10.01 7.00 5.27
CA ASP A 152 10.70 5.75 5.00
C ASP A 152 10.59 4.84 6.20
N VAL A 153 10.07 3.66 5.99
CA VAL A 153 9.89 2.61 6.98
C VAL A 153 10.78 1.44 6.59
N ASN A 154 11.86 1.26 7.32
CA ASN A 154 12.77 0.12 7.16
C ASN A 154 12.41 -0.97 8.17
N PHE A 155 12.35 -2.21 7.70
CA PHE A 155 12.10 -3.40 8.50
C PHE A 155 13.23 -4.40 8.27
N ASP A 156 14.19 -4.43 9.22
CA ASP A 156 15.40 -5.24 9.15
C ASP A 156 15.35 -6.36 10.17
N ARG A 157 15.61 -7.60 9.71
CA ARG A 157 15.64 -8.78 10.59
C ARG A 157 16.96 -8.88 11.30
N ASP A 158 16.97 -8.84 12.63
CA ASP A 158 18.17 -8.87 13.47
C ASP A 158 19.10 -10.07 13.21
N SER A 159 18.53 -11.21 12.79
CA SER A 159 19.29 -12.39 12.40
C SER A 159 19.78 -12.38 10.95
N GLY A 160 19.51 -11.30 10.19
CA GLY A 160 19.84 -11.11 8.78
C GLY A 160 18.90 -11.85 7.81
N GLY A 161 19.04 -11.55 6.53
CA GLY A 161 18.29 -12.17 5.43
C GLY A 161 16.98 -11.47 5.05
N TYR A 162 16.61 -10.38 5.74
CA TYR A 162 15.51 -9.49 5.37
C TYR A 162 15.87 -8.05 5.78
N ASP A 163 15.90 -7.16 4.83
CA ASP A 163 16.14 -5.73 5.00
C ASP A 163 15.38 -5.03 3.88
N VAL A 164 14.22 -4.45 4.20
CA VAL A 164 13.31 -3.85 3.21
C VAL A 164 12.84 -2.50 3.72
N THR A 165 13.02 -1.48 2.89
CA THR A 165 12.46 -0.15 3.11
C THR A 165 11.25 0.08 2.21
N LYS A 166 10.18 0.62 2.78
CA LYS A 166 8.98 1.08 2.07
C LYS A 166 8.63 2.49 2.50
N THR A 167 8.04 3.26 1.58
CA THR A 167 7.63 4.64 1.85
C THR A 167 6.12 4.71 2.08
N THR A 168 5.67 5.40 3.12
CA THR A 168 4.25 5.50 3.49
C THR A 168 3.44 6.28 2.46
N GLY A 169 2.24 5.79 2.15
CA GLY A 169 1.32 6.43 1.20
C GLY A 169 1.69 6.24 -0.27
N VAL A 170 2.62 5.33 -0.57
CA VAL A 170 3.09 5.04 -1.91
C VAL A 170 2.90 3.55 -2.23
N GLY A 171 2.20 3.27 -3.31
CA GLY A 171 2.10 1.93 -3.90
C GLY A 171 3.20 1.71 -4.93
N SER A 172 3.47 0.46 -5.27
CA SER A 172 4.45 0.10 -6.32
C SER A 172 3.96 -1.02 -7.20
N PHE A 173 4.35 -0.98 -8.47
CA PHE A 173 4.31 -2.11 -9.38
C PHE A 173 5.74 -2.54 -9.69
N THR A 174 6.02 -3.84 -9.61
CA THR A 174 7.33 -4.39 -9.93
C THR A 174 7.18 -5.60 -10.84
N GLN A 175 7.80 -5.54 -12.01
CA GLN A 175 7.88 -6.68 -12.93
C GLN A 175 9.31 -7.22 -12.93
N THR A 176 9.44 -8.51 -12.61
CA THR A 176 10.73 -9.23 -12.49
C THR A 176 10.88 -10.39 -13.47
N ASP A 177 9.83 -10.73 -14.22
CA ASP A 177 9.86 -11.78 -15.22
C ASP A 177 9.04 -11.39 -16.46
N TRP A 178 9.43 -11.91 -17.62
CA TRP A 178 8.78 -11.72 -18.92
C TRP A 178 8.75 -13.03 -19.73
N SER A 179 9.05 -14.15 -19.08
CA SER A 179 9.22 -15.46 -19.76
C SER A 179 7.90 -16.09 -20.22
N GLY A 180 6.76 -15.64 -19.70
CA GLY A 180 5.42 -16.14 -20.01
C GLY A 180 4.94 -15.83 -21.43
N GLY A 181 5.56 -14.85 -22.09
CA GLY A 181 5.26 -14.55 -23.51
C GLY A 181 4.51 -13.26 -23.75
N THR A 182 4.12 -13.07 -25.01
CA THR A 182 3.46 -11.85 -25.50
C THR A 182 1.95 -11.97 -25.55
N GLY A 183 1.27 -10.82 -25.54
CA GLY A 183 -0.16 -10.72 -25.88
C GLY A 183 -1.07 -10.39 -24.69
N THR A 184 -0.55 -10.33 -23.49
CA THR A 184 -1.32 -9.95 -22.31
C THR A 184 -1.49 -8.45 -22.25
N ALA A 185 -2.75 -8.01 -22.30
CA ALA A 185 -3.08 -6.60 -22.31
C ALA A 185 -2.92 -5.95 -20.92
N SER A 186 -3.30 -6.66 -19.84
CA SER A 186 -3.30 -6.16 -18.48
C SER A 186 -2.26 -6.88 -17.63
N TRP A 187 -1.49 -6.15 -16.87
CA TRP A 187 -0.55 -6.69 -15.91
C TRP A 187 -1.29 -7.12 -14.63
N THR A 188 -0.83 -8.20 -14.01
CA THR A 188 -1.22 -8.64 -12.67
C THR A 188 0.03 -8.90 -11.85
N GLU A 189 -0.03 -8.73 -10.54
CA GLU A 189 1.11 -8.96 -9.66
C GLU A 189 1.65 -10.40 -9.81
N GLY A 190 2.97 -10.52 -9.98
CA GLY A 190 3.64 -11.81 -10.25
C GLY A 190 3.47 -12.32 -11.68
N SER A 191 2.87 -11.55 -12.60
CA SER A 191 2.77 -11.92 -14.01
C SER A 191 4.14 -11.94 -14.67
N ASP A 192 4.41 -13.00 -15.44
CA ASP A 192 5.60 -13.19 -16.27
C ASP A 192 5.38 -12.83 -17.74
N GLU A 193 4.24 -12.22 -18.06
CA GLU A 193 3.84 -11.86 -19.42
C GLU A 193 4.10 -10.38 -19.73
N TYR A 194 4.16 -10.04 -21.02
CA TYR A 194 4.27 -8.68 -21.53
C TYR A 194 3.43 -8.47 -22.77
N PHE A 195 3.19 -7.21 -23.15
CA PHE A 195 2.29 -6.92 -24.29
C PHE A 195 2.90 -7.27 -25.65
N SER A 196 4.09 -6.75 -25.99
CA SER A 196 4.70 -6.97 -27.30
C SER A 196 6.22 -6.70 -27.32
N ASN A 197 6.89 -7.18 -28.36
CA ASN A 197 8.28 -6.83 -28.69
C ASN A 197 8.48 -6.79 -30.21
N ASN A 198 9.66 -6.30 -30.66
CA ASN A 198 10.00 -6.25 -32.09
C ASN A 198 10.73 -7.49 -32.62
N GLY A 199 10.78 -8.56 -31.86
CA GLY A 199 11.44 -9.80 -32.26
C GLY A 199 12.97 -9.85 -32.01
N ASN A 200 13.59 -8.72 -31.66
CA ASN A 200 15.03 -8.62 -31.38
C ASN A 200 15.38 -8.75 -29.89
N VAL A 201 14.40 -9.02 -29.05
CA VAL A 201 14.57 -9.19 -27.59
C VAL A 201 14.28 -10.65 -27.22
N ASN A 202 15.03 -11.17 -26.27
CA ASN A 202 14.87 -12.50 -25.70
C ASN A 202 14.47 -12.39 -24.24
N HIS A 203 13.33 -12.99 -23.87
CA HIS A 203 12.75 -13.01 -22.54
C HIS A 203 12.75 -14.43 -21.93
N ALA A 204 12.83 -15.48 -22.78
CA ALA A 204 12.57 -16.86 -22.39
C ALA A 204 13.83 -17.68 -22.11
N ALA A 205 15.01 -17.26 -22.59
CA ALA A 205 16.23 -18.04 -22.43
C ALA A 205 16.70 -18.16 -20.97
N THR A 206 16.35 -17.17 -20.16
CA THR A 206 16.58 -17.17 -18.71
C THR A 206 15.39 -16.40 -18.10
N PRO A 207 14.49 -17.06 -17.36
CA PRO A 207 13.41 -16.37 -16.65
C PRO A 207 13.96 -15.22 -15.79
N GLY A 208 13.26 -14.10 -15.74
CA GLY A 208 13.70 -12.89 -15.06
C GLY A 208 14.82 -12.11 -15.74
N LEU A 209 15.20 -12.45 -16.99
CA LEU A 209 16.26 -11.75 -17.69
C LEU A 209 15.83 -11.35 -19.12
N VAL A 210 15.74 -10.06 -19.37
CA VAL A 210 15.52 -9.48 -20.71
C VAL A 210 16.87 -9.07 -21.32
N ARG A 211 17.13 -9.45 -22.57
CA ARG A 211 18.34 -9.12 -23.33
C ARG A 211 18.07 -9.11 -24.83
N LEU A 212 19.01 -8.60 -25.62
CA LEU A 212 18.92 -8.75 -27.07
C LEU A 212 18.97 -10.24 -27.47
N ARG A 213 18.23 -10.58 -28.52
CA ARG A 213 18.28 -11.91 -29.11
C ARG A 213 19.63 -12.14 -29.79
N ASN A 214 20.18 -13.32 -29.61
CA ASN A 214 21.39 -13.71 -30.36
C ASN A 214 21.02 -14.37 -31.68
N SER A 215 21.71 -13.99 -32.73
CA SER A 215 21.74 -14.64 -34.03
C SER A 215 23.15 -15.18 -34.22
N GLY A 216 23.38 -16.47 -33.92
CA GLY A 216 24.72 -17.03 -33.82
C GLY A 216 25.49 -16.45 -32.62
N ALA A 217 26.66 -15.87 -32.87
CA ALA A 217 27.50 -15.27 -31.82
C ALA A 217 27.25 -13.76 -31.63
N THR A 218 26.28 -13.16 -32.33
CA THR A 218 26.03 -11.72 -32.32
C THR A 218 24.64 -11.38 -31.86
N SER A 219 24.50 -10.29 -31.11
CA SER A 219 23.22 -9.75 -30.66
C SER A 219 22.51 -8.97 -31.79
N THR A 220 21.21 -9.20 -31.93
CA THR A 220 20.36 -8.42 -32.85
C THR A 220 20.03 -7.08 -32.20
N THR A 221 20.40 -5.97 -32.85
CA THR A 221 20.21 -4.61 -32.30
C THR A 221 19.62 -3.68 -33.39
N PRO A 222 18.77 -2.70 -33.02
CA PRO A 222 18.17 -2.47 -31.71
C PRO A 222 16.96 -3.40 -31.41
N GLY A 223 16.71 -3.65 -30.13
CA GLY A 223 15.55 -4.35 -29.64
C GLY A 223 14.65 -3.48 -28.77
N HIS A 224 13.38 -3.83 -28.67
CA HIS A 224 12.50 -3.23 -27.66
C HIS A 224 11.42 -4.21 -27.20
N THR A 225 10.93 -3.97 -25.98
CA THR A 225 9.77 -4.63 -25.40
C THR A 225 8.81 -3.61 -24.83
N VAL A 226 7.51 -3.92 -24.84
CA VAL A 226 6.43 -3.10 -24.28
C VAL A 226 5.74 -3.91 -23.21
N SER A 227 5.60 -3.34 -22.01
CA SER A 227 4.89 -3.96 -20.90
C SER A 227 3.41 -4.16 -21.17
N SER A 228 2.78 -5.08 -20.46
CA SER A 228 1.32 -5.07 -20.25
C SER A 228 0.91 -3.77 -19.56
N THR A 229 -0.39 -3.47 -19.55
CA THR A 229 -0.92 -2.26 -18.89
C THR A 229 -0.95 -2.43 -17.40
N PHE A 230 -0.31 -1.53 -16.67
CA PHE A 230 -0.47 -1.34 -15.24
C PHE A 230 -1.68 -0.43 -15.01
N ASP A 231 -2.61 -0.89 -14.20
CA ASP A 231 -3.85 -0.20 -13.85
C ASP A 231 -3.79 0.18 -12.36
N THR A 232 -3.73 1.46 -12.05
CA THR A 232 -3.75 1.96 -10.66
C THR A 232 -5.15 2.06 -10.06
N GLY A 233 -6.16 1.56 -10.78
CA GLY A 233 -7.57 1.55 -10.35
C GLY A 233 -8.28 2.88 -10.51
N THR A 234 -7.61 3.97 -10.26
CA THR A 234 -8.12 5.34 -10.42
C THR A 234 -7.04 6.26 -10.99
N VAL A 235 -7.39 7.51 -11.23
CA VAL A 235 -6.43 8.57 -11.58
C VAL A 235 -5.42 8.72 -10.45
N SER A 236 -4.13 8.65 -10.76
CA SER A 236 -3.05 8.56 -9.80
C SER A 236 -1.95 9.59 -10.06
N ASN A 237 -1.14 9.81 -9.04
CA ASN A 237 0.16 10.48 -9.17
C ASN A 237 1.24 9.41 -9.25
N PHE A 238 2.16 9.58 -10.17
CA PHE A 238 3.33 8.72 -10.35
C PHE A 238 4.58 9.45 -9.83
N TYR A 239 5.53 8.68 -9.29
CA TYR A 239 6.74 9.22 -8.70
C TYR A 239 7.98 8.74 -9.45
N ASP A 240 8.49 7.55 -9.14
CA ASP A 240 9.79 7.10 -9.63
C ASP A 240 9.68 5.90 -10.55
N LEU A 241 10.49 5.89 -11.60
CA LEU A 241 10.78 4.73 -12.43
C LEU A 241 12.18 4.20 -12.08
N THR A 242 12.23 2.96 -11.64
CA THR A 242 13.49 2.28 -11.33
C THR A 242 13.65 1.00 -12.16
N TRP A 243 14.88 0.58 -12.40
CA TRP A 243 15.21 -0.70 -13.02
C TRP A 243 16.58 -1.20 -12.62
N THR A 244 16.76 -2.51 -12.74
CA THR A 244 18.02 -3.20 -12.48
C THR A 244 18.48 -4.00 -13.72
N PRO A 245 19.79 -4.05 -14.00
CA PRO A 245 20.88 -3.32 -13.35
C PRO A 245 20.88 -1.84 -13.70
N THR A 246 21.28 -0.99 -12.78
CA THR A 246 21.38 0.46 -12.97
C THR A 246 22.50 0.87 -13.92
N SER A 247 23.46 -0.01 -14.15
CA SER A 247 24.55 0.17 -15.10
C SER A 247 24.72 -1.04 -16.02
N GLN A 248 25.08 -0.80 -17.26
CA GLN A 248 25.29 -1.82 -18.27
C GLN A 248 26.79 -2.07 -18.52
N HIS A 249 27.11 -3.19 -19.19
CA HIS A 249 28.51 -3.47 -19.56
C HIS A 249 29.04 -2.37 -20.49
N ALA A 250 30.22 -1.84 -20.21
CA ALA A 250 30.79 -0.71 -20.96
C ALA A 250 30.88 -0.91 -22.50
N SER A 251 31.04 -2.15 -22.94
CA SER A 251 31.08 -2.49 -24.37
C SER A 251 29.73 -2.42 -25.07
N THR A 252 28.62 -2.26 -24.35
CA THR A 252 27.30 -2.08 -24.96
C THR A 252 27.05 -0.65 -25.44
N GLY A 253 27.91 0.30 -25.05
CA GLY A 253 27.81 1.71 -25.38
C GLY A 253 26.97 2.50 -24.35
N THR A 254 26.86 3.82 -24.66
CA THR A 254 26.07 4.74 -23.81
C THR A 254 24.57 4.50 -24.07
N ASP A 255 23.75 4.62 -23.00
CA ASP A 255 22.30 4.49 -23.06
C ASP A 255 21.81 3.21 -23.76
N SER A 256 22.56 2.12 -23.55
CA SER A 256 22.26 0.82 -24.14
C SER A 256 20.97 0.18 -23.63
N LEU A 257 20.48 0.61 -22.46
CA LEU A 257 19.15 0.36 -21.92
C LEU A 257 18.53 1.71 -21.58
N LYS A 258 17.32 1.97 -22.08
CA LYS A 258 16.58 3.20 -21.83
C LYS A 258 15.09 2.98 -22.01
N PHE A 259 14.30 3.88 -21.44
CA PHE A 259 12.86 3.72 -21.39
C PHE A 259 12.10 4.90 -21.96
N GLN A 260 10.87 4.64 -22.36
CA GLN A 260 9.80 5.60 -22.53
C GLN A 260 8.56 5.09 -21.79
N ILE A 261 7.74 6.02 -21.34
CA ILE A 261 6.47 5.74 -20.65
C ILE A 261 5.33 6.24 -21.52
N ALA A 262 4.23 5.51 -21.52
CA ALA A 262 2.94 5.97 -22.02
C ALA A 262 1.90 5.84 -20.90
N SER A 263 1.10 6.89 -20.70
CA SER A 263 0.03 6.89 -19.72
C SER A 263 -1.24 7.51 -20.30
N ASN A 264 -2.40 7.08 -19.83
CA ASN A 264 -3.71 7.56 -20.29
C ASN A 264 -4.84 7.20 -19.30
N ASN A 265 -6.07 7.62 -19.64
CA ASN A 265 -7.29 7.29 -18.90
C ASN A 265 -8.28 6.45 -19.72
N ASP A 266 -7.95 6.08 -20.95
CA ASP A 266 -8.81 5.34 -21.88
C ASP A 266 -8.39 3.87 -22.10
N ASN A 267 -7.22 3.45 -21.56
CA ASN A 267 -6.59 2.14 -21.80
C ASN A 267 -6.45 1.76 -23.28
N ALA A 268 -6.36 2.74 -24.15
CA ALA A 268 -6.36 2.53 -25.61
C ALA A 268 -5.29 3.35 -26.34
N THR A 269 -5.07 4.60 -25.94
CA THR A 269 -4.15 5.52 -26.61
C THR A 269 -2.78 5.51 -25.96
N TRP A 270 -1.78 4.92 -26.62
CA TRP A 270 -0.44 4.72 -26.08
C TRP A 270 0.61 5.56 -26.82
N ASN A 271 0.89 6.75 -26.29
CA ASN A 271 1.93 7.65 -26.79
C ASN A 271 3.18 7.55 -25.91
N PHE A 272 4.19 6.83 -26.34
CA PHE A 272 5.43 6.66 -25.60
C PHE A 272 6.30 7.91 -25.69
N VAL A 273 6.65 8.48 -24.54
CA VAL A 273 7.43 9.71 -24.41
C VAL A 273 8.52 9.57 -23.35
N GLY A 274 9.55 10.41 -23.46
CA GLY A 274 10.58 10.56 -22.43
C GLY A 274 10.25 11.67 -21.43
N PRO A 275 11.25 12.10 -20.61
CA PRO A 275 11.03 13.04 -19.50
C PRO A 275 10.47 14.41 -19.91
N ASP A 276 10.70 14.83 -21.14
CA ASP A 276 10.22 16.13 -21.68
C ASP A 276 8.86 16.03 -22.39
N ASN A 277 8.15 14.90 -22.23
CA ASN A 277 6.88 14.59 -22.91
C ASN A 277 7.00 14.50 -24.44
N THR A 278 8.20 14.27 -24.99
CA THR A 278 8.38 14.03 -26.42
C THR A 278 8.81 12.60 -26.75
N SER A 279 8.47 12.13 -27.93
CA SER A 279 8.90 10.81 -28.43
C SER A 279 10.36 10.72 -28.81
N GLY A 280 11.08 11.85 -28.78
CA GLY A 280 12.50 11.92 -29.12
C GLY A 280 13.45 11.71 -27.95
N THR A 281 12.95 11.74 -26.72
CA THR A 281 13.75 11.61 -25.50
C THR A 281 13.47 10.31 -24.77
N TYR A 282 14.34 9.96 -23.82
CA TYR A 282 14.30 8.68 -23.10
C TYR A 282 14.73 8.87 -21.65
N TYR A 283 14.18 8.07 -20.75
CA TYR A 283 14.71 7.86 -19.43
C TYR A 283 15.95 6.97 -19.54
N THR A 284 17.12 7.47 -19.16
CA THR A 284 18.43 6.81 -19.33
C THR A 284 19.12 6.46 -18.02
N THR A 285 18.62 6.97 -16.90
CA THR A 285 19.07 6.64 -15.54
C THR A 285 17.93 6.06 -14.72
N SER A 286 18.20 5.00 -13.95
CA SER A 286 17.26 4.45 -12.97
C SER A 286 17.04 5.46 -11.84
N ASP A 287 15.92 5.35 -11.14
CA ASP A 287 15.47 6.29 -10.11
C ASP A 287 15.15 7.68 -10.70
N PHE A 288 14.24 7.68 -11.67
CA PHE A 288 13.87 8.89 -12.41
C PHE A 288 12.42 9.28 -12.12
N ASP A 289 12.19 10.56 -11.79
CA ASP A 289 10.85 11.13 -11.61
C ASP A 289 10.01 11.03 -12.89
N ILE A 290 8.85 10.39 -12.78
CA ILE A 290 7.84 10.24 -13.85
C ILE A 290 6.55 11.00 -13.55
N SER A 291 6.61 12.06 -12.76
CA SER A 291 5.46 12.91 -12.40
C SER A 291 4.81 13.61 -13.60
N ASN A 292 5.49 13.68 -14.73
CA ASN A 292 4.92 14.13 -16.02
C ASN A 292 3.77 13.23 -16.52
N HIS A 293 3.58 12.04 -15.93
CA HIS A 293 2.48 11.12 -16.19
C HIS A 293 1.31 11.22 -15.17
N ASN A 294 1.38 12.14 -14.20
CA ASN A 294 0.34 12.37 -13.21
C ASN A 294 -1.01 12.67 -13.87
N GLY A 295 -2.09 12.29 -13.17
CA GLY A 295 -3.44 12.47 -13.68
C GLY A 295 -3.90 11.35 -14.62
N SER A 296 -3.13 10.27 -14.74
CA SER A 296 -3.47 9.08 -15.52
C SER A 296 -3.76 7.87 -14.63
N ARG A 297 -4.62 6.97 -15.10
CA ARG A 297 -4.93 5.69 -14.45
C ARG A 297 -4.06 4.55 -14.98
N TYR A 298 -3.82 4.54 -16.29
CA TYR A 298 -3.14 3.44 -16.97
C TYR A 298 -1.73 3.86 -17.38
N LEU A 299 -0.78 2.93 -17.19
CA LEU A 299 0.63 3.15 -17.55
C LEU A 299 1.18 1.92 -18.28
N ARG A 300 2.04 2.16 -19.27
CA ARG A 300 2.94 1.18 -19.90
C ARG A 300 4.33 1.75 -20.01
N TYR A 301 5.33 0.89 -19.84
CA TYR A 301 6.69 1.24 -20.25
C TYR A 301 7.06 0.57 -21.56
N LYS A 302 8.03 1.15 -22.25
CA LYS A 302 8.72 0.57 -23.39
C LYS A 302 10.22 0.63 -23.10
N ALA A 303 10.84 -0.54 -22.95
CA ALA A 303 12.27 -0.68 -22.76
C ALA A 303 12.96 -0.88 -24.10
N TYR A 304 13.97 -0.08 -24.38
CA TYR A 304 14.80 -0.13 -25.57
C TYR A 304 16.18 -0.64 -25.21
N LEU A 305 16.64 -1.63 -25.95
CA LEU A 305 17.94 -2.25 -25.80
C LEU A 305 18.76 -2.05 -27.07
N SER A 306 19.99 -1.59 -26.93
CA SER A 306 20.92 -1.43 -28.07
C SER A 306 22.35 -1.78 -27.64
N THR A 307 23.20 -2.12 -28.59
CA THR A 307 24.62 -2.37 -28.32
C THR A 307 25.48 -1.87 -29.46
N ASP A 308 26.60 -1.21 -29.13
CA ASP A 308 27.64 -0.79 -30.08
C ASP A 308 28.58 -1.95 -30.44
N ASN A 309 28.62 -2.99 -29.62
CA ASN A 309 29.40 -4.19 -29.84
C ASN A 309 28.49 -5.44 -29.70
N THR A 310 28.18 -6.03 -30.85
CA THR A 310 27.24 -7.16 -30.94
C THR A 310 27.67 -8.44 -30.20
N GLY A 311 28.92 -8.51 -29.72
CA GLY A 311 29.37 -9.55 -28.79
C GLY A 311 28.89 -9.38 -27.38
N PHE A 312 28.27 -8.25 -27.06
CA PHE A 312 27.71 -7.93 -25.72
C PHE A 312 26.24 -7.49 -25.87
N THR A 313 25.47 -7.73 -24.82
CA THR A 313 24.06 -7.35 -24.75
C THR A 313 23.76 -6.62 -23.46
N PRO A 314 22.99 -5.53 -23.47
CA PRO A 314 22.43 -4.99 -22.24
C PRO A 314 21.46 -5.99 -21.64
N THR A 315 21.25 -5.88 -20.34
CA THR A 315 20.36 -6.75 -19.55
C THR A 315 19.38 -5.93 -18.73
N LEU A 316 18.21 -6.50 -18.49
CA LEU A 316 17.18 -5.96 -17.60
C LEU A 316 16.64 -7.09 -16.75
N THR A 317 16.59 -6.92 -15.42
CA THR A 317 16.15 -7.94 -14.47
C THR A 317 14.91 -7.53 -13.68
N ASP A 318 14.63 -6.24 -13.57
CA ASP A 318 13.39 -5.72 -13.02
C ASP A 318 13.10 -4.32 -13.55
N VAL A 319 11.82 -3.96 -13.51
CA VAL A 319 11.31 -2.59 -13.70
C VAL A 319 10.27 -2.35 -12.62
N SER A 320 10.43 -1.27 -11.89
CA SER A 320 9.47 -0.85 -10.88
C SER A 320 9.10 0.61 -11.08
N PHE A 321 7.88 0.96 -10.71
CA PHE A 321 7.48 2.36 -10.56
C PHE A 321 6.53 2.53 -9.39
N THR A 322 6.56 3.71 -8.79
CA THR A 322 5.80 4.07 -7.62
C THR A 322 4.66 5.02 -7.96
N TYR A 323 3.57 4.92 -7.20
CA TYR A 323 2.38 5.74 -7.43
C TYR A 323 1.58 5.93 -6.12
N ALA A 324 0.73 6.97 -6.10
CA ALA A 324 -0.33 7.09 -5.11
C ALA A 324 -1.67 7.23 -5.80
N SER A 325 -2.64 6.41 -5.40
CA SER A 325 -4.03 6.42 -5.85
C SER A 325 -4.97 6.73 -4.68
N GLY A 326 -6.26 6.89 -4.95
CA GLY A 326 -7.27 7.07 -3.90
C GLY A 326 -7.39 5.91 -2.91
N CYS A 327 -6.92 4.71 -3.27
CA CYS A 327 -6.92 3.52 -2.42
C CYS A 327 -5.53 3.15 -1.88
N THR A 328 -4.51 3.95 -2.13
CA THR A 328 -3.22 3.79 -1.46
C THR A 328 -3.31 4.34 -0.04
N PRO A 329 -3.14 3.54 1.02
CA PRO A 329 -3.35 4.00 2.38
C PRO A 329 -2.33 5.05 2.79
N SER A 330 -2.79 6.27 3.08
CA SER A 330 -1.93 7.35 3.56
C SER A 330 -1.26 6.98 4.89
N GLY A 331 0.03 7.28 5.03
CA GLY A 331 0.78 7.04 6.28
C GLY A 331 0.95 5.58 6.67
N GLN A 332 0.68 4.63 5.78
CA GLN A 332 0.69 3.20 6.10
C GLN A 332 1.55 2.43 5.10
N VAL A 333 2.21 1.38 5.60
CA VAL A 333 2.92 0.37 4.80
C VAL A 333 2.73 -1.01 5.41
N GLN A 334 2.92 -2.05 4.60
CA GLN A 334 2.79 -3.43 5.05
C GLN A 334 4.02 -4.25 4.65
N PHE A 335 4.44 -5.14 5.55
CA PHE A 335 5.45 -6.18 5.31
C PHE A 335 4.80 -7.54 5.49
N SER A 336 4.92 -8.43 4.51
CA SER A 336 4.28 -9.75 4.49
C SER A 336 5.25 -10.86 4.13
N GLY A 337 4.86 -12.11 4.39
CA GLY A 337 5.71 -13.27 4.15
C GLY A 337 6.95 -13.30 5.04
N LEU A 338 6.86 -12.70 6.21
CA LEU A 338 7.98 -12.53 7.13
C LEU A 338 8.36 -13.88 7.77
N ALA A 339 9.62 -14.07 8.06
CA ALA A 339 10.04 -15.15 8.94
C ALA A 339 9.80 -14.77 10.41
N THR A 340 9.56 -15.75 11.27
CA THR A 340 9.44 -15.49 12.72
C THR A 340 10.76 -15.00 13.32
N GLY A 341 10.70 -14.13 14.31
CA GLY A 341 11.87 -13.60 15.01
C GLY A 341 11.78 -12.11 15.27
N ASP A 342 12.88 -11.53 15.74
CA ASP A 342 12.97 -10.12 16.06
C ASP A 342 13.47 -9.33 14.85
N TYR A 343 12.87 -8.15 14.70
CA TYR A 343 13.15 -7.18 13.64
C TYR A 343 13.37 -5.80 14.26
N THR A 344 14.26 -5.05 13.68
CA THR A 344 14.38 -3.62 13.94
C THR A 344 13.50 -2.86 12.95
N LEU A 345 12.52 -2.14 13.46
CA LEU A 345 11.69 -1.19 12.71
C LEU A 345 12.31 0.20 12.86
N THR A 346 12.73 0.80 11.77
CA THR A 346 13.24 2.17 11.72
C THR A 346 12.33 3.02 10.84
N VAL A 347 11.85 4.15 11.38
CA VAL A 347 11.06 5.12 10.61
C VAL A 347 11.78 6.43 10.54
N GLN A 348 11.95 6.97 9.33
CA GLN A 348 12.66 8.20 9.04
C GLN A 348 11.80 9.13 8.19
N LYS A 349 11.83 10.41 8.53
CA LYS A 349 11.16 11.47 7.75
C LYS A 349 11.93 12.77 7.90
N SER A 350 12.17 13.47 6.80
CA SER A 350 12.86 14.77 6.83
C SER A 350 12.11 15.77 7.71
N GLY A 351 12.84 16.37 8.67
CA GLY A 351 12.28 17.31 9.65
C GLY A 351 11.71 16.67 10.92
N TYR A 352 11.84 15.37 11.09
CA TYR A 352 11.42 14.62 12.28
C TYR A 352 12.58 13.81 12.85
N ASN A 353 12.48 13.46 14.13
CA ASN A 353 13.42 12.55 14.78
C ASN A 353 13.17 11.12 14.33
N ASP A 354 14.23 10.35 14.06
CA ASP A 354 14.13 8.94 13.72
C ASP A 354 13.46 8.14 14.85
N SER A 355 12.54 7.24 14.49
CA SER A 355 11.95 6.30 15.44
C SER A 355 12.54 4.91 15.20
N ILE A 356 13.05 4.28 16.25
CA ILE A 356 13.63 2.93 16.18
C ILE A 356 13.00 2.06 17.28
N GLN A 357 12.47 0.90 16.91
CA GLN A 357 11.91 -0.03 17.88
C GLN A 357 12.10 -1.49 17.44
N THR A 358 12.10 -2.40 18.39
CA THR A 358 12.13 -3.85 18.13
C THR A 358 10.71 -4.40 18.00
N VAL A 359 10.50 -5.23 16.98
CA VAL A 359 9.23 -5.90 16.69
C VAL A 359 9.45 -7.40 16.66
N THR A 360 8.77 -8.14 17.54
CA THR A 360 8.79 -9.60 17.52
C THR A 360 7.68 -10.13 16.61
N VAL A 361 8.05 -10.78 15.51
CA VAL A 361 7.12 -11.39 14.55
C VAL A 361 6.84 -12.83 14.93
N GLY A 362 5.58 -13.13 15.28
CA GLY A 362 5.09 -14.48 15.61
C GLY A 362 4.65 -15.28 14.38
N SER A 363 4.54 -16.60 14.53
CA SER A 363 4.10 -17.49 13.45
C SER A 363 2.63 -17.25 13.09
N GLY A 364 2.33 -17.01 11.81
CA GLY A 364 0.95 -16.88 11.28
C GLY A 364 0.20 -15.65 11.77
N THR A 365 0.88 -14.65 12.38
CA THR A 365 0.26 -13.45 12.95
C THR A 365 0.06 -12.36 11.90
N TRP A 366 -0.99 -11.57 12.10
CA TRP A 366 -1.12 -10.22 11.59
C TRP A 366 -0.93 -9.27 12.77
N GLN A 367 -0.12 -8.24 12.59
CA GLN A 367 0.21 -7.25 13.63
C GLN A 367 0.04 -5.84 13.07
N HIS A 368 -0.56 -4.94 13.85
CA HIS A 368 -0.60 -3.52 13.58
C HIS A 368 0.35 -2.80 14.55
N ILE A 369 1.18 -1.92 14.02
CA ILE A 369 2.15 -1.10 14.76
C ILE A 369 1.91 0.34 14.39
N GLU A 370 1.72 1.16 15.41
CA GLU A 370 1.64 2.60 15.26
C GLU A 370 2.96 3.25 15.66
N VAL A 371 3.45 4.17 14.84
CA VAL A 371 4.65 4.98 15.09
C VAL A 371 4.26 6.44 15.06
N SER A 372 4.44 7.13 16.19
CA SER A 372 4.25 8.58 16.30
C SER A 372 5.60 9.28 16.16
N MET A 373 5.74 10.12 15.12
CA MET A 373 6.98 10.84 14.84
C MET A 373 6.97 12.22 15.50
N GLU A 374 8.08 12.58 16.14
CA GLU A 374 8.29 13.86 16.80
C GLU A 374 9.23 14.74 15.97
N GLN A 375 8.97 16.04 15.93
CA GLN A 375 9.86 17.03 15.29
C GLN A 375 11.06 17.40 16.14
#